data_2c641fb8928096d112d554da97083ccf
#
_entry.id   2c641fb8928096d112d554da97083ccf
#
_cell.length_a   1.000
_cell.length_b   1.000
_cell.length_c   1.000
_cell.angle_alpha   90.00
_cell.angle_beta   90.00
_cell.angle_gamma   90.00
#
_symmetry.space_group_name_H-M   'P 1'
#
loop_
_entity.id
_entity.type
_entity.pdbx_description
1 polymer ?
#
loop_
_entity_poly.entity_id
_entity_poly.type
_entity_poly.pdbx_seq_one_letter_code
_entity_poly.pdbx_strand_id
1 'polypeptide(L)'
;MIMKKKTILSVAFVVSLLPMLMNQYGGKKGVQEITGLVNLLNPIGIIAVALFVIGVWVPFKKEIIGKTLGALGVIGIVASEVYKFFTWHVLTITGELSFQHSIRLAFPEFYIGLVVSLAMVITYFIVVWKRNDEGIADSDK
;
A
#
# COMPACT_ATOMS: atom_id res chain seq x y z
N MET A 1 -2.64 -7.62 -19.36
CA MET A 1 -2.14 -8.41 -18.20
C MET A 1 -2.90 -9.72 -18.11
N ILE A 2 -2.21 -10.85 -17.98
CA ILE A 2 -2.79 -12.20 -17.93
C ILE A 2 -3.62 -12.36 -16.66
N MET A 3 -4.78 -13.04 -16.73
CA MET A 3 -5.70 -13.29 -15.59
C MET A 3 -4.97 -13.75 -14.32
N LYS A 4 -4.07 -14.74 -14.44
CA LYS A 4 -3.28 -15.27 -13.33
C LYS A 4 -2.48 -14.18 -12.58
N LYS A 5 -1.86 -13.25 -13.31
CA LYS A 5 -1.12 -12.11 -12.70
C LYS A 5 -2.06 -11.16 -11.98
N LYS A 6 -3.24 -10.85 -12.53
CA LYS A 6 -4.24 -10.00 -11.88
C LYS A 6 -4.71 -10.59 -10.55
N THR A 7 -5.01 -11.89 -10.53
CA THR A 7 -5.44 -12.58 -9.30
C THR A 7 -4.34 -12.56 -8.24
N ILE A 8 -3.10 -12.89 -8.60
CA ILE A 8 -1.96 -12.85 -7.67
C ILE A 8 -1.79 -11.46 -7.07
N LEU A 9 -1.82 -10.41 -7.89
CA LEU A 9 -1.68 -9.03 -7.43
C LEU A 9 -2.82 -8.61 -6.51
N SER A 10 -4.06 -9.00 -6.84
CA SER A 10 -5.23 -8.68 -6.00
C SER A 10 -5.17 -9.37 -4.65
N VAL A 11 -4.81 -10.65 -4.62
CA VAL A 11 -4.65 -11.40 -3.36
C VAL A 11 -3.53 -10.80 -2.52
N ALA A 12 -2.36 -10.56 -3.12
CA ALA A 12 -1.23 -9.95 -2.42
C ALA A 12 -1.57 -8.56 -1.88
N PHE A 13 -2.32 -7.75 -2.65
CA PHE A 13 -2.77 -6.44 -2.22
C PHE A 13 -3.72 -6.53 -1.02
N VAL A 14 -4.74 -7.38 -1.07
CA VAL A 14 -5.66 -7.58 0.07
C VAL A 14 -4.90 -8.06 1.31
N VAL A 15 -3.99 -9.03 1.16
CA VAL A 15 -3.15 -9.51 2.27
C VAL A 15 -2.30 -8.38 2.86
N SER A 16 -1.76 -7.49 2.01
CA SER A 16 -0.96 -6.35 2.50
C SER A 16 -1.75 -5.33 3.30
N LEU A 17 -3.08 -5.30 3.18
CA LEU A 17 -3.95 -4.43 3.95
C LEU A 17 -4.36 -5.01 5.31
N LEU A 18 -4.17 -6.31 5.56
CA LEU A 18 -4.58 -6.96 6.81
C LEU A 18 -3.98 -6.31 8.08
N PRO A 19 -2.69 -5.90 8.11
CA PRO A 19 -2.14 -5.22 9.28
C PRO A 19 -2.84 -3.91 9.65
N MET A 20 -3.57 -3.30 8.70
CA MET A 20 -4.35 -2.07 8.95
C MET A 20 -5.60 -2.31 9.82
N LEU A 21 -6.00 -3.56 10.02
CA LEU A 21 -7.08 -3.92 10.95
C LEU A 21 -6.61 -3.91 12.41
N MET A 22 -5.29 -3.86 12.64
CA MET A 22 -4.72 -3.82 13.99
C MET A 22 -4.64 -2.39 14.50
N ASN A 23 -4.56 -2.22 15.83
CA ASN A 23 -4.31 -0.92 16.44
C ASN A 23 -2.88 -0.49 16.12
N GLN A 24 -2.74 0.61 15.41
CA GLN A 24 -1.45 1.10 14.95
C GLN A 24 -1.01 2.38 15.66
N TYR A 25 -1.95 3.10 16.27
CA TYR A 25 -1.67 4.38 16.92
C TYR A 25 -2.34 4.48 18.27
N GLY A 26 -1.68 5.19 19.22
CA GLY A 26 -2.16 5.37 20.58
C GLY A 26 -1.03 5.32 21.59
N GLY A 27 -1.14 4.45 22.60
CA GLY A 27 -0.04 4.13 23.53
C GLY A 27 0.16 5.11 24.70
N LYS A 28 -0.66 6.16 24.83
CA LYS A 28 -0.67 7.03 26.01
C LYS A 28 -1.93 6.82 26.83
N LYS A 29 -1.78 6.88 28.17
CA LYS A 29 -2.91 6.83 29.09
C LYS A 29 -3.93 7.94 28.77
N GLY A 30 -5.19 7.56 28.50
CA GLY A 30 -6.25 8.50 28.14
C GLY A 30 -6.36 8.80 26.64
N VAL A 31 -5.49 8.26 25.79
CA VAL A 31 -5.59 8.37 24.34
C VAL A 31 -6.25 7.11 23.79
N GLN A 32 -7.31 7.31 23.00
CA GLN A 32 -7.98 6.19 22.32
C GLN A 32 -7.04 5.55 21.31
N GLU A 33 -6.99 4.22 21.31
CA GLU A 33 -6.28 3.47 20.30
C GLU A 33 -7.00 3.56 18.95
N ILE A 34 -6.23 3.75 17.87
CA ILE A 34 -6.73 3.91 16.52
C ILE A 34 -6.16 2.82 15.64
N THR A 35 -7.04 2.14 14.90
CA THR A 35 -6.64 1.12 13.94
C THR A 35 -5.97 1.73 12.72
N GLY A 36 -5.17 0.93 12.02
CA GLY A 36 -4.53 1.34 10.77
C GLY A 36 -5.51 1.63 9.62
N LEU A 37 -6.80 1.38 9.80
CA LEU A 37 -7.84 1.75 8.82
C LEU A 37 -7.83 3.24 8.48
N VAL A 38 -7.38 4.11 9.37
CA VAL A 38 -7.24 5.54 9.08
C VAL A 38 -6.24 5.80 7.94
N ASN A 39 -5.32 4.87 7.68
CA ASN A 39 -4.38 4.94 6.56
C ASN A 39 -5.08 4.71 5.22
N LEU A 40 -6.15 3.92 5.20
CA LEU A 40 -6.96 3.67 4.00
C LEU A 40 -8.07 4.69 3.81
N LEU A 41 -8.71 5.11 4.91
CA LEU A 41 -9.92 5.95 4.88
C LEU A 41 -9.63 7.44 4.73
N ASN A 42 -8.36 7.84 4.54
CA ASN A 42 -8.03 9.21 4.16
C ASN A 42 -8.02 9.36 2.62
N PRO A 43 -8.07 10.59 2.08
CA PRO A 43 -8.13 10.81 0.63
C PRO A 43 -7.00 10.14 -0.16
N ILE A 44 -5.78 10.12 0.37
CA ILE A 44 -4.62 9.50 -0.30
C ILE A 44 -4.82 7.99 -0.38
N GLY A 45 -5.24 7.35 0.71
CA GLY A 45 -5.50 5.91 0.77
C GLY A 45 -6.62 5.48 -0.17
N ILE A 46 -7.74 6.22 -0.19
CA ILE A 46 -8.87 5.93 -1.07
C ILE A 46 -8.46 6.03 -2.55
N ILE A 47 -7.74 7.10 -2.92
CA ILE A 47 -7.25 7.29 -4.29
C ILE A 47 -6.26 6.16 -4.64
N ALA A 48 -5.37 5.78 -3.73
CA ALA A 48 -4.40 4.72 -3.93
C ALA A 48 -5.08 3.37 -4.23
N VAL A 49 -6.09 3.00 -3.45
CA VAL A 49 -6.89 1.78 -3.70
C VAL A 49 -7.57 1.85 -5.06
N ALA A 50 -8.20 2.96 -5.39
CA ALA A 50 -8.86 3.15 -6.68
C ALA A 50 -7.88 3.02 -7.87
N LEU A 51 -6.70 3.66 -7.77
CA LEU A 51 -5.65 3.58 -8.79
C LEU A 51 -5.15 2.14 -8.98
N PHE A 52 -4.96 1.41 -7.88
CA PHE A 52 -4.56 0.00 -7.96
C PHE A 52 -5.62 -0.85 -8.68
N VAL A 53 -6.88 -0.74 -8.26
CA VAL A 53 -7.98 -1.52 -8.85
C VAL A 53 -8.14 -1.19 -10.33
N ILE A 54 -8.16 0.09 -10.69
CA ILE A 54 -8.27 0.54 -12.09
C ILE A 54 -7.06 0.03 -12.89
N GLY A 55 -5.85 0.19 -12.37
CA GLY A 55 -4.62 -0.20 -13.07
C GLY A 55 -4.53 -1.70 -13.33
N VAL A 56 -5.02 -2.53 -12.42
CA VAL A 56 -4.97 -4.00 -12.55
C VAL A 56 -6.14 -4.55 -13.39
N TRP A 57 -7.34 -4.01 -13.21
CA TRP A 57 -8.56 -4.64 -13.75
C TRP A 57 -9.10 -3.99 -15.00
N VAL A 58 -8.93 -2.67 -15.19
CA VAL A 58 -9.41 -2.00 -16.41
C VAL A 58 -8.49 -2.31 -17.59
N PRO A 59 -9.04 -2.76 -18.73
CA PRO A 59 -8.26 -2.99 -19.95
C PRO A 59 -7.92 -1.65 -20.60
N PHE A 60 -6.65 -1.32 -20.69
CA PHE A 60 -6.17 -0.13 -21.42
C PHE A 60 -5.61 -0.49 -22.78
N LYS A 61 -5.82 0.36 -23.78
CA LYS A 61 -5.23 0.20 -25.11
C LYS A 61 -3.70 0.13 -25.06
N LYS A 62 -3.09 0.91 -24.16
CA LYS A 62 -1.65 0.86 -23.86
C LYS A 62 -1.46 0.20 -22.50
N GLU A 63 -0.89 -0.98 -22.47
CA GLU A 63 -0.66 -1.76 -21.24
C GLU A 63 0.14 -0.97 -20.18
N ILE A 64 1.04 -0.09 -20.62
CA ILE A 64 1.85 0.75 -19.72
C ILE A 64 1.00 1.64 -18.81
N ILE A 65 -0.16 2.11 -19.28
CA ILE A 65 -1.06 2.95 -18.49
C ILE A 65 -1.56 2.17 -17.27
N GLY A 66 -2.08 0.96 -17.49
CA GLY A 66 -2.53 0.10 -16.40
C GLY A 66 -1.41 -0.24 -15.42
N LYS A 67 -0.21 -0.57 -15.92
CA LYS A 67 0.98 -0.85 -15.10
C LYS A 67 1.37 0.36 -14.24
N THR A 68 1.35 1.56 -14.82
CA THR A 68 1.69 2.80 -14.10
C THR A 68 0.64 3.14 -13.04
N LEU A 69 -0.66 3.05 -13.37
CA LEU A 69 -1.73 3.32 -12.41
C LEU A 69 -1.68 2.34 -11.22
N GLY A 70 -1.48 1.05 -11.49
CA GLY A 70 -1.33 0.08 -10.42
C GLY A 70 -0.09 0.31 -9.55
N ALA A 71 1.04 0.72 -10.14
CA ALA A 71 2.24 1.12 -9.41
C ALA A 71 1.98 2.33 -8.50
N LEU A 72 1.33 3.37 -9.03
CA LEU A 72 0.93 4.55 -8.25
C LEU A 72 -0.02 4.16 -7.11
N GLY A 73 -0.90 3.18 -7.32
CA GLY A 73 -1.78 2.65 -6.28
C GLY A 73 -0.99 2.03 -5.12
N VAL A 74 -0.09 1.09 -5.38
CA VAL A 74 0.67 0.44 -4.29
C VAL A 74 1.63 1.41 -3.59
N ILE A 75 2.27 2.33 -4.32
CA ILE A 75 3.10 3.39 -3.74
C ILE A 75 2.25 4.35 -2.91
N GLY A 76 1.05 4.69 -3.38
CA GLY A 76 0.11 5.57 -2.69
C GLY A 76 -0.34 5.01 -1.33
N ILE A 77 -0.45 3.69 -1.16
CA ILE A 77 -0.72 3.09 0.15
C ILE A 77 0.42 3.40 1.13
N VAL A 78 1.67 3.18 0.73
CA VAL A 78 2.84 3.52 1.57
C VAL A 78 2.87 5.02 1.90
N ALA A 79 2.61 5.88 0.91
CA ALA A 79 2.54 7.32 1.12
C ALA A 79 1.43 7.71 2.12
N SER A 80 0.28 7.03 2.06
CA SER A 80 -0.82 7.24 3.00
C SER A 80 -0.47 6.82 4.43
N GLU A 81 0.22 5.70 4.61
CA GLU A 81 0.72 5.26 5.92
C GLU A 81 1.70 6.28 6.51
N VAL A 82 2.67 6.72 5.72
CA VAL A 82 3.65 7.75 6.14
C VAL A 82 2.95 9.07 6.44
N TYR A 83 2.01 9.50 5.61
CA TYR A 83 1.22 10.71 5.86
C TYR A 83 0.48 10.63 7.20
N LYS A 84 -0.20 9.52 7.48
CA LYS A 84 -0.92 9.33 8.74
C LYS A 84 0.01 9.19 9.93
N PHE A 85 1.13 8.53 9.80
CA PHE A 85 2.15 8.45 10.85
C PHE A 85 2.54 9.83 11.38
N PHE A 86 2.66 10.83 10.51
CA PHE A 86 3.02 12.18 10.92
C PHE A 86 1.82 13.04 11.34
N THR A 87 0.63 12.79 10.85
CA THR A 87 -0.49 13.74 10.96
C THR A 87 -1.60 13.32 11.92
N TRP A 88 -1.77 12.03 12.19
CA TRP A 88 -2.93 11.56 12.97
C TRP A 88 -3.04 12.19 14.37
N HIS A 89 -1.90 12.45 15.01
CA HIS A 89 -1.86 13.01 16.38
C HIS A 89 -1.88 14.55 16.42
N VAL A 90 -1.65 15.21 15.29
CA VAL A 90 -1.45 16.68 15.25
C VAL A 90 -2.70 17.41 15.74
N LEU A 91 -3.86 17.09 15.18
CA LEU A 91 -5.12 17.77 15.50
C LEU A 91 -5.72 17.33 16.84
N THR A 92 -5.38 16.14 17.34
CA THR A 92 -6.06 15.53 18.49
C THR A 92 -5.25 15.56 19.76
N ILE A 93 -3.90 15.59 19.69
CA ILE A 93 -3.05 15.37 20.86
C ILE A 93 -1.94 16.41 21.00
N THR A 94 -1.14 16.63 19.96
CA THR A 94 0.13 17.36 20.08
C THR A 94 0.10 18.77 19.53
N GLY A 95 -0.77 19.08 18.57
CA GLY A 95 -0.85 20.38 17.92
C GLY A 95 0.31 20.69 16.96
N GLU A 96 1.31 19.83 16.86
CA GLU A 96 2.50 20.04 16.05
C GLU A 96 2.97 18.77 15.31
N LEU A 97 3.61 18.96 14.17
CA LEU A 97 4.29 17.89 13.44
C LEU A 97 5.63 17.60 14.11
N SER A 98 5.79 16.42 14.67
CA SER A 98 7.03 16.00 15.32
C SER A 98 7.29 14.51 15.07
N PHE A 99 8.45 14.20 14.51
CA PHE A 99 8.90 12.83 14.32
C PHE A 99 8.99 12.06 15.64
N GLN A 100 9.44 12.73 16.70
CA GLN A 100 9.55 12.13 18.02
C GLN A 100 8.18 11.76 18.61
N HIS A 101 7.16 12.62 18.44
CA HIS A 101 5.79 12.30 18.86
C HIS A 101 5.20 11.15 18.01
N SER A 102 5.44 11.17 16.71
CA SER A 102 4.98 10.11 15.82
C SER A 102 5.51 8.73 16.23
N ILE A 103 6.81 8.62 16.52
CA ILE A 103 7.42 7.37 17.00
C ILE A 103 6.83 6.93 18.34
N ARG A 104 6.64 7.85 19.28
CA ARG A 104 6.14 7.54 20.63
C ARG A 104 4.69 7.07 20.63
N LEU A 105 3.91 7.47 19.65
CA LEU A 105 2.48 7.21 19.57
C LEU A 105 2.11 6.13 18.55
N ALA A 106 3.10 5.58 17.84
CA ALA A 106 2.90 4.45 16.93
C ALA A 106 3.19 3.12 17.64
N PHE A 107 2.32 2.15 17.45
CA PHE A 107 2.54 0.78 17.91
C PHE A 107 3.47 0.00 16.96
N PRO A 108 4.08 -1.11 17.42
CA PRO A 108 4.87 -1.99 16.56
C PRO A 108 4.12 -2.48 15.32
N GLU A 109 2.80 -2.63 15.40
CA GLU A 109 1.91 -3.06 14.34
C GLU A 109 1.90 -2.09 13.16
N PHE A 110 2.12 -0.79 13.39
CA PHE A 110 2.32 0.19 12.33
C PHE A 110 3.54 -0.17 11.47
N TYR A 111 4.67 -0.47 12.11
CA TYR A 111 5.91 -0.78 11.40
C TYR A 111 5.80 -2.11 10.64
N ILE A 112 5.09 -3.09 11.20
CA ILE A 112 4.78 -4.34 10.50
C ILE A 112 3.94 -4.03 9.25
N GLY A 113 2.90 -3.21 9.38
CA GLY A 113 2.06 -2.77 8.26
C GLY A 113 2.89 -2.09 7.16
N LEU A 114 3.75 -1.15 7.53
CA LEU A 114 4.61 -0.43 6.60
C LEU A 114 5.56 -1.38 5.84
N VAL A 115 6.19 -2.33 6.54
CA VAL A 115 7.06 -3.34 5.91
C VAL A 115 6.28 -4.21 4.93
N VAL A 116 5.08 -4.64 5.30
CA VAL A 116 4.21 -5.46 4.44
C VAL A 116 3.76 -4.66 3.20
N SER A 117 3.42 -3.38 3.36
CA SER A 117 3.07 -2.49 2.24
C SER A 117 4.26 -2.27 1.30
N LEU A 118 5.48 -2.09 1.83
CA LEU A 118 6.70 -2.02 1.02
C LEU A 118 6.98 -3.34 0.27
N ALA A 119 6.77 -4.48 0.92
CA ALA A 119 6.88 -5.79 0.27
C ALA A 119 5.85 -5.94 -0.87
N MET A 120 4.64 -5.39 -0.71
CA MET A 120 3.64 -5.36 -1.80
C MET A 120 4.12 -4.51 -2.98
N VAL A 121 4.76 -3.37 -2.75
CA VAL A 121 5.35 -2.55 -3.82
C VAL A 121 6.37 -3.38 -4.60
N ILE A 122 7.30 -4.04 -3.92
CA ILE A 122 8.33 -4.90 -4.54
C ILE A 122 7.65 -6.04 -5.34
N THR A 123 6.68 -6.71 -4.74
CA THR A 123 5.93 -7.80 -5.39
C THR A 123 5.25 -7.31 -6.66
N TYR A 124 4.62 -6.13 -6.62
CA TYR A 124 3.98 -5.53 -7.77
C TYR A 124 4.97 -5.35 -8.93
N PHE A 125 6.12 -4.74 -8.65
CA PHE A 125 7.15 -4.52 -9.67
C PHE A 125 7.69 -5.83 -10.24
N ILE A 126 7.97 -6.82 -9.42
CA ILE A 126 8.43 -8.13 -9.88
C ILE A 126 7.40 -8.79 -10.79
N VAL A 127 6.13 -8.85 -10.38
CA VAL A 127 5.06 -9.53 -11.13
C VAL A 127 4.75 -8.82 -12.45
N VAL A 128 4.75 -7.47 -12.44
CA VAL A 128 4.31 -6.66 -13.57
C VAL A 128 5.42 -6.46 -14.60
N TRP A 129 6.66 -6.26 -14.14
CA TRP A 129 7.82 -5.97 -15.03
C TRP A 129 8.74 -7.17 -15.27
N LYS A 130 8.54 -8.31 -14.60
CA LYS A 130 9.30 -9.52 -14.95
C LYS A 130 9.02 -9.87 -16.41
N ARG A 131 10.05 -9.82 -17.25
CA ARG A 131 10.00 -10.26 -18.66
C ARG A 131 9.52 -11.71 -18.70
N ASN A 132 8.59 -12.01 -19.60
CA ASN A 132 8.29 -13.38 -19.94
C ASN A 132 9.43 -13.87 -20.86
N ASP A 133 10.53 -14.34 -20.27
CA ASP A 133 11.63 -14.95 -21.04
C ASP A 133 11.29 -16.36 -21.56
N GLU A 134 10.03 -16.78 -21.42
CA GLU A 134 9.55 -18.10 -21.89
C GLU A 134 9.23 -18.15 -23.40
N GLY A 135 9.49 -17.06 -24.18
CA GLY A 135 9.13 -16.98 -25.61
C GLY A 135 10.25 -17.19 -26.60
N ILE A 136 11.51 -17.44 -26.18
CA ILE A 136 12.65 -17.49 -27.12
C ILE A 136 13.25 -18.91 -27.28
N ALA A 137 12.77 -19.91 -26.53
CA ALA A 137 13.35 -21.25 -26.57
C ALA A 137 12.77 -22.19 -27.63
N ASP A 138 11.78 -21.78 -28.46
CA ASP A 138 11.09 -22.68 -29.38
C ASP A 138 11.17 -22.28 -30.88
N SER A 139 12.06 -21.37 -31.25
CA SER A 139 12.22 -20.98 -32.67
C SER A 139 13.48 -21.58 -33.34
N ASP A 140 14.23 -22.45 -32.69
CA ASP A 140 15.43 -23.10 -33.23
C ASP A 140 15.35 -24.63 -33.11
N LYS A 141 14.22 -25.23 -33.60
CA LYS A 141 14.20 -26.66 -33.94
C LYS A 141 13.45 -26.91 -35.22
#